data_353a08d49b3b16264190665b525630df
#
_entry.id   353a08d49b3b16264190665b525630df
#
_cell.length_a   1.000
_cell.length_b   1.000
_cell.length_c   1.000
_cell.angle_alpha   90.00
_cell.angle_beta   90.00
_cell.angle_gamma   90.00
#
_symmetry.space_group_name_H-M   'P 1'
#
loop_
_entity.id
_entity.type
_entity.pdbx_description
1 polymer ?
#
loop_
_entity_poly.entity_id
_entity_poly.type
_entity_poly.pdbx_seq_one_letter_code
_entity_poly.pdbx_strand_id
1 'polypeptide(L)'
;MKSLLFTLILFFSLNTFAQKKCEYSTNVVDSIGSYKSTKDYLVHERIFGGSSTYVFFSLINADGTPYLKVQTINKSSDFIKAVCYDHNSKIYLQLLNGKIVTLIHTQTETCGTKVQSDVENKNVRVLNGDFMFLKGSFDDLKASPVSLIRIKSATDTQDYVFKKEFTSELMKESYYPENYFIDYLKCIEN
;
A
#
# COMPACT_ATOMS: atom_id res chain seq x y z
N MET A 1 -10.54 51.45 -10.01
CA MET A 1 -9.92 50.76 -8.88
C MET A 1 -10.80 49.66 -8.28
N LYS A 2 -12.13 49.78 -8.17
CA LYS A 2 -13.01 48.72 -7.64
C LYS A 2 -13.08 47.46 -8.50
N SER A 3 -12.94 47.59 -9.82
CA SER A 3 -12.97 46.43 -10.77
C SER A 3 -11.71 45.57 -10.69
N LEU A 4 -10.54 46.14 -10.39
CA LEU A 4 -9.27 45.42 -10.29
C LEU A 4 -9.20 44.51 -9.03
N LEU A 5 -9.86 44.97 -7.94
CA LEU A 5 -9.93 44.21 -6.69
C LEU A 5 -10.80 42.95 -6.82
N PHE A 6 -11.87 43.03 -7.62
CA PHE A 6 -12.77 41.91 -7.86
C PHE A 6 -12.11 40.78 -8.69
N THR A 7 -11.26 41.17 -9.65
CA THR A 7 -10.53 40.21 -10.49
C THR A 7 -9.44 39.47 -9.71
N LEU A 8 -8.81 40.13 -8.71
CA LEU A 8 -7.77 39.50 -7.87
C LEU A 8 -8.32 38.42 -6.93
N ILE A 9 -9.56 38.60 -6.44
CA ILE A 9 -10.23 37.64 -5.56
C ILE A 9 -10.62 36.35 -6.31
N LEU A 10 -10.93 36.44 -7.61
CA LEU A 10 -11.31 35.30 -8.43
C LEU A 10 -10.14 34.33 -8.72
N PHE A 11 -8.88 34.83 -8.70
CA PHE A 11 -7.69 33.99 -8.94
C PHE A 11 -7.23 33.19 -7.73
N PHE A 12 -7.68 33.53 -6.51
CA PHE A 12 -7.30 32.81 -5.29
C PHE A 12 -8.17 31.58 -4.97
N SER A 13 -9.28 31.38 -5.68
CA SER A 13 -10.25 30.33 -5.38
C SER A 13 -10.06 29.02 -6.17
N LEU A 14 -9.00 28.87 -6.96
CA LEU A 14 -8.82 27.68 -7.86
C LEU A 14 -7.85 26.60 -7.36
N ASN A 15 -7.32 26.72 -6.15
CA ASN A 15 -6.51 25.66 -5.57
C ASN A 15 -7.35 24.72 -4.68
N THR A 16 -8.45 24.20 -5.19
CA THR A 16 -9.07 23.02 -4.59
C THR A 16 -8.23 21.82 -4.98
N PHE A 17 -7.29 21.41 -4.16
CA PHE A 17 -6.69 20.08 -4.24
C PHE A 17 -7.85 19.09 -4.12
N ALA A 18 -8.21 18.48 -5.24
CA ALA A 18 -9.20 17.39 -5.25
C ALA A 18 -8.60 16.23 -4.47
N GLN A 19 -8.95 16.13 -3.19
CA GLN A 19 -8.51 15.04 -2.34
C GLN A 19 -9.09 13.73 -2.90
N LYS A 20 -8.23 12.73 -3.10
CA LYS A 20 -8.67 11.42 -3.54
C LYS A 20 -9.74 10.87 -2.59
N LYS A 21 -10.81 10.33 -3.18
CA LYS A 21 -11.94 9.77 -2.42
C LYS A 21 -11.50 8.48 -1.74
N CYS A 22 -11.92 8.28 -0.49
CA CYS A 22 -11.74 7.01 0.20
C CYS A 22 -12.71 5.96 -0.35
N GLU A 23 -12.18 4.85 -0.81
CA GLU A 23 -12.95 3.69 -1.24
C GLU A 23 -12.66 2.53 -0.30
N TYR A 24 -13.72 1.92 0.22
CA TYR A 24 -13.61 0.84 1.19
C TYR A 24 -14.02 -0.49 0.57
N SER A 25 -13.29 -1.56 0.91
CA SER A 25 -13.71 -2.94 0.71
C SER A 25 -14.63 -3.40 1.84
N THR A 26 -14.36 -2.89 3.05
CA THR A 26 -15.15 -3.16 4.25
C THR A 26 -15.22 -1.91 5.11
N ASN A 27 -16.39 -1.60 5.65
CA ASN A 27 -16.59 -0.52 6.62
C ASN A 27 -17.78 -0.90 7.51
N VAL A 28 -17.48 -1.53 8.65
CA VAL A 28 -18.47 -2.09 9.57
C VAL A 28 -18.23 -1.52 10.95
N VAL A 29 -19.33 -1.17 11.62
CA VAL A 29 -19.36 -0.83 13.05
C VAL A 29 -20.51 -1.61 13.65
N ASP A 30 -20.23 -2.47 14.60
CA ASP A 30 -21.20 -3.29 15.29
C ASP A 30 -20.95 -3.33 16.81
N SER A 31 -21.65 -4.21 17.53
CA SER A 31 -21.52 -4.36 18.98
C SER A 31 -20.20 -4.98 19.43
N ILE A 32 -19.42 -5.54 18.51
CA ILE A 32 -18.11 -6.19 18.79
C ILE A 32 -16.98 -5.18 18.59
N GLY A 33 -17.15 -4.22 17.66
CA GLY A 33 -16.14 -3.21 17.37
C GLY A 33 -16.32 -2.51 16.03
N SER A 34 -15.27 -1.82 15.61
CA SER A 34 -15.22 -1.13 14.32
C SER A 34 -14.12 -1.72 13.44
N TYR A 35 -14.42 -2.00 12.20
CA TYR A 35 -13.45 -2.46 11.22
C TYR A 35 -13.62 -1.73 9.89
N LYS A 36 -12.57 -1.10 9.43
CA LYS A 36 -12.53 -0.33 8.20
C LYS A 36 -11.32 -0.76 7.38
N SER A 37 -11.53 -1.13 6.13
CA SER A 37 -10.46 -1.51 5.19
C SER A 37 -10.65 -0.81 3.85
N THR A 38 -9.63 -0.15 3.34
CA THR A 38 -9.66 0.41 1.98
C THR A 38 -9.60 -0.70 0.93
N LYS A 39 -9.96 -0.37 -0.32
CA LYS A 39 -9.71 -1.27 -1.45
C LYS A 39 -8.21 -1.50 -1.64
N ASP A 40 -7.87 -2.65 -2.21
CA ASP A 40 -6.49 -2.96 -2.57
C ASP A 40 -5.99 -2.01 -3.64
N TYR A 41 -4.77 -1.49 -3.47
CA TYR A 41 -4.12 -0.55 -4.37
C TYR A 41 -2.79 -1.14 -4.83
N LEU A 42 -2.59 -1.24 -6.15
CA LEU A 42 -1.37 -1.79 -6.73
C LEU A 42 -0.22 -0.78 -6.59
N VAL A 43 0.81 -1.15 -5.81
CA VAL A 43 1.98 -0.28 -5.57
C VAL A 43 3.22 -0.71 -6.35
N HIS A 44 3.26 -1.98 -6.79
CA HIS A 44 4.35 -2.49 -7.60
C HIS A 44 3.86 -3.58 -8.54
N GLU A 45 4.31 -3.51 -9.79
CA GLU A 45 4.12 -4.53 -10.80
C GLU A 45 5.43 -4.76 -11.55
N ARG A 46 5.80 -6.01 -11.69
CA ARG A 46 6.90 -6.46 -12.53
C ARG A 46 6.48 -7.68 -13.31
N ILE A 47 6.57 -7.61 -14.62
CA ILE A 47 6.32 -8.72 -15.54
C ILE A 47 7.57 -8.90 -16.38
N PHE A 48 8.24 -10.04 -16.24
CA PHE A 48 9.48 -10.30 -16.97
C PHE A 48 9.78 -11.82 -17.05
N GLY A 49 10.21 -12.30 -18.20
CA GLY A 49 10.74 -13.66 -18.39
C GLY A 49 9.79 -14.77 -17.96
N GLY A 50 8.48 -14.64 -18.23
CA GLY A 50 7.47 -15.64 -17.83
C GLY A 50 7.03 -15.59 -16.36
N SER A 51 7.65 -14.72 -15.55
CA SER A 51 7.28 -14.49 -14.16
C SER A 51 6.65 -13.09 -13.96
N SER A 52 5.82 -12.98 -12.95
CA SER A 52 5.23 -11.70 -12.54
C SER A 52 5.16 -11.58 -11.02
N THR A 53 5.38 -10.36 -10.55
CA THR A 53 5.24 -9.98 -9.14
C THR A 53 4.34 -8.77 -9.04
N TYR A 54 3.35 -8.87 -8.17
CA TYR A 54 2.42 -7.79 -7.85
C TYR A 54 2.44 -7.55 -6.35
N VAL A 55 2.49 -6.28 -5.94
CA VAL A 55 2.37 -5.90 -4.53
C VAL A 55 1.19 -4.94 -4.39
N PHE A 56 0.24 -5.33 -3.55
CA PHE A 56 -0.94 -4.53 -3.24
C PHE A 56 -0.89 -4.07 -1.78
N PHE A 57 -1.38 -2.86 -1.56
CA PHE A 57 -1.60 -2.28 -0.25
C PHE A 57 -3.07 -2.05 0.00
N SER A 58 -3.52 -2.29 1.22
CA SER A 58 -4.75 -1.72 1.76
C SER A 58 -4.52 -1.23 3.19
N LEU A 59 -5.21 -0.16 3.56
CA LEU A 59 -5.13 0.44 4.89
C LEU A 59 -6.30 -0.08 5.72
N ILE A 60 -6.00 -0.50 6.94
CA ILE A 60 -6.98 -1.06 7.87
C ILE A 60 -7.01 -0.20 9.13
N ASN A 61 -8.20 0.06 9.66
CA ASN A 61 -8.41 0.52 11.03
C ASN A 61 -9.29 -0.50 11.73
N ALA A 62 -8.74 -1.18 12.72
CA ALA A 62 -9.44 -2.14 13.56
C ALA A 62 -9.49 -1.57 14.98
N ASP A 63 -10.67 -1.16 15.43
CA ASP A 63 -10.91 -0.55 16.75
C ASP A 63 -9.96 0.59 17.10
N GLY A 64 -9.72 1.48 16.13
CA GLY A 64 -8.79 2.61 16.28
C GLY A 64 -7.32 2.28 16.10
N THR A 65 -6.96 1.01 15.89
CA THR A 65 -5.59 0.59 15.62
C THR A 65 -5.36 0.50 14.11
N PRO A 66 -4.40 1.29 13.57
CA PRO A 66 -4.14 1.31 12.13
C PRO A 66 -3.12 0.25 11.71
N TYR A 67 -3.39 -0.41 10.58
CA TYR A 67 -2.49 -1.37 9.94
C TYR A 67 -2.35 -1.10 8.45
N LEU A 68 -1.20 -1.47 7.91
CA LEU A 68 -0.98 -1.67 6.48
C LEU A 68 -1.08 -3.17 6.18
N LYS A 69 -2.08 -3.56 5.41
CA LYS A 69 -2.12 -4.90 4.82
C LYS A 69 -1.29 -4.89 3.54
N VAL A 70 -0.38 -5.85 3.44
CA VAL A 70 0.43 -6.08 2.24
C VAL A 70 0.07 -7.44 1.67
N GLN A 71 -0.30 -7.46 0.40
CA GLN A 71 -0.49 -8.68 -0.36
C GLN A 71 0.56 -8.73 -1.46
N THR A 72 1.35 -9.81 -1.49
CA THR A 72 2.29 -10.10 -2.57
C THR A 72 1.78 -11.29 -3.36
N ILE A 73 1.66 -11.14 -4.68
CA ILE A 73 1.27 -12.21 -5.61
C ILE A 73 2.44 -12.45 -6.55
N ASN A 74 2.99 -13.65 -6.50
CA ASN A 74 4.04 -14.11 -7.41
C ASN A 74 3.48 -15.19 -8.33
N LYS A 75 3.71 -15.04 -9.65
CA LYS A 75 3.36 -16.01 -10.68
C LYS A 75 4.62 -16.40 -11.42
N SER A 76 4.83 -17.71 -11.69
CA SER A 76 5.94 -18.21 -12.49
C SER A 76 5.61 -19.58 -13.10
N SER A 77 6.24 -19.91 -14.25
CA SER A 77 6.27 -21.26 -14.76
C SER A 77 7.13 -22.18 -13.89
N ASP A 78 8.11 -21.59 -13.19
CA ASP A 78 9.01 -22.30 -12.28
C ASP A 78 8.43 -22.39 -10.87
N PHE A 79 9.12 -23.21 -10.03
CA PHE A 79 8.78 -23.33 -8.63
C PHE A 79 9.00 -22.01 -7.89
N ILE A 80 7.98 -21.57 -7.13
CA ILE A 80 8.06 -20.38 -6.28
C ILE A 80 8.26 -20.84 -4.84
N LYS A 81 9.40 -20.46 -4.23
CA LYS A 81 9.69 -20.74 -2.81
C LYS A 81 8.65 -20.11 -1.90
N ALA A 82 8.25 -20.79 -0.85
CA ALA A 82 7.41 -20.21 0.19
C ALA A 82 8.21 -19.19 1.00
N VAL A 83 7.59 -18.01 1.22
CA VAL A 83 8.06 -16.97 2.10
C VAL A 83 7.03 -16.83 3.21
N CYS A 84 7.47 -16.61 4.44
CA CYS A 84 6.60 -16.45 5.60
C CYS A 84 6.90 -15.13 6.31
N TYR A 85 5.88 -14.50 6.83
CA TYR A 85 6.01 -13.44 7.83
C TYR A 85 5.94 -14.06 9.23
N ASP A 86 6.77 -13.57 10.14
CA ASP A 86 6.83 -13.94 11.55
C ASP A 86 6.87 -12.67 12.43
N HIS A 87 7.05 -12.83 13.73
CA HIS A 87 7.14 -11.72 14.68
C HIS A 87 8.37 -10.81 14.46
N ASN A 88 9.40 -11.26 13.72
CA ASN A 88 10.57 -10.47 13.36
C ASN A 88 10.42 -9.75 12.02
N SER A 89 9.36 -10.06 11.27
CA SER A 89 9.11 -9.46 9.98
C SER A 89 8.74 -8.00 10.11
N LYS A 90 9.29 -7.17 9.22
CA LYS A 90 9.15 -5.71 9.26
C LYS A 90 9.04 -5.15 7.86
N ILE A 91 8.40 -4.00 7.77
CA ILE A 91 8.45 -3.16 6.58
C ILE A 91 9.21 -1.89 6.92
N TYR A 92 10.12 -1.50 6.03
CA TYR A 92 10.80 -0.21 6.07
C TYR A 92 10.39 0.59 4.85
N LEU A 93 9.81 1.76 5.08
CA LEU A 93 9.41 2.72 4.06
C LEU A 93 10.42 3.85 4.04
N GLN A 94 11.23 3.93 2.98
CA GLN A 94 12.16 5.02 2.78
C GLN A 94 11.43 6.18 2.10
N LEU A 95 11.45 7.34 2.73
CA LEU A 95 10.83 8.56 2.22
C LEU A 95 11.80 9.36 1.36
N LEU A 96 11.28 10.19 0.46
CA LEU A 96 12.12 11.08 -0.36
C LEU A 96 12.89 12.12 0.47
N ASN A 97 12.41 12.48 1.66
CA ASN A 97 13.13 13.36 2.60
C ASN A 97 14.23 12.65 3.39
N GLY A 98 14.53 11.37 3.11
CA GLY A 98 15.57 10.57 3.74
C GLY A 98 15.14 9.87 5.04
N LYS A 99 13.96 10.14 5.59
CA LYS A 99 13.45 9.42 6.76
C LYS A 99 13.07 7.98 6.40
N ILE A 100 13.12 7.11 7.41
CA ILE A 100 12.68 5.72 7.31
C ILE A 100 11.58 5.48 8.34
N VAL A 101 10.41 5.07 7.86
CA VAL A 101 9.27 4.63 8.69
C VAL A 101 9.27 3.11 8.77
N THR A 102 9.15 2.57 9.98
CA THR A 102 9.15 1.12 10.24
C THR A 102 7.76 0.68 10.70
N LEU A 103 7.26 -0.39 10.08
CA LEU A 103 6.06 -1.09 10.51
C LEU A 103 6.43 -2.51 10.98
N ILE A 104 5.69 -3.03 11.95
CA ILE A 104 5.94 -4.33 12.56
C ILE A 104 4.80 -5.31 12.26
N HIS A 105 5.15 -6.55 11.94
CA HIS A 105 4.17 -7.61 11.79
C HIS A 105 3.59 -8.00 13.16
N THR A 106 2.27 -8.15 13.26
CA THR A 106 1.58 -8.33 14.54
C THR A 106 0.90 -9.68 14.69
N GLN A 107 0.83 -10.43 13.61
CA GLN A 107 0.15 -11.73 13.59
C GLN A 107 1.12 -12.88 13.90
N THR A 108 0.55 -14.06 14.15
CA THR A 108 1.28 -15.32 14.15
C THR A 108 1.90 -15.58 12.78
N GLU A 109 2.80 -16.55 12.68
CA GLU A 109 3.44 -16.89 11.41
C GLU A 109 2.41 -17.12 10.30
N THR A 110 2.60 -16.40 9.20
CA THR A 110 1.75 -16.48 8.01
C THR A 110 2.62 -16.78 6.79
N CYS A 111 2.38 -17.89 6.12
CA CYS A 111 3.15 -18.31 4.95
C CYS A 111 2.36 -18.14 3.66
N GLY A 112 3.09 -17.88 2.56
CA GLY A 112 2.49 -17.75 1.24
C GLY A 112 1.78 -19.03 0.80
N THR A 113 0.49 -18.91 0.47
CA THR A 113 -0.34 -20.01 -0.02
C THR A 113 -0.11 -20.25 -1.50
N LYS A 114 0.08 -21.52 -1.89
CA LYS A 114 0.12 -21.91 -3.30
C LYS A 114 -1.30 -22.02 -3.84
N VAL A 115 -1.57 -21.30 -4.93
CA VAL A 115 -2.80 -21.41 -5.70
C VAL A 115 -2.43 -21.98 -7.07
N GLN A 116 -3.09 -23.02 -7.52
CA GLN A 116 -2.90 -23.55 -8.86
C GLN A 116 -3.81 -22.79 -9.82
N SER A 117 -3.24 -22.21 -10.86
CA SER A 117 -4.01 -21.61 -11.95
C SER A 117 -4.08 -22.60 -13.09
N ASP A 118 -5.21 -23.27 -13.23
CA ASP A 118 -5.44 -24.24 -14.31
C ASP A 118 -5.52 -23.57 -15.69
N VAL A 119 -5.83 -22.27 -15.71
CA VAL A 119 -5.99 -21.50 -16.95
C VAL A 119 -4.66 -21.06 -17.55
N GLU A 120 -3.68 -20.67 -16.71
CA GLU A 120 -2.39 -20.12 -17.18
C GLU A 120 -1.24 -21.15 -17.11
N ASN A 121 -1.47 -22.36 -16.61
CA ASN A 121 -0.44 -23.37 -16.33
C ASN A 121 0.78 -22.80 -15.57
N LYS A 122 0.53 -21.89 -14.62
CA LYS A 122 1.55 -21.23 -13.80
C LYS A 122 1.35 -21.54 -12.32
N ASN A 123 2.48 -21.64 -11.62
CA ASN A 123 2.46 -21.59 -10.17
C ASN A 123 2.11 -20.19 -9.71
N VAL A 124 1.17 -20.05 -8.80
CA VAL A 124 0.81 -18.78 -8.16
C VAL A 124 1.02 -18.93 -6.66
N ARG A 125 1.67 -17.95 -6.05
CA ARG A 125 1.82 -17.88 -4.60
C ARG A 125 1.35 -16.52 -4.10
N VAL A 126 0.46 -16.55 -3.11
CA VAL A 126 -0.10 -15.35 -2.48
C VAL A 126 0.35 -15.31 -1.02
N LEU A 127 0.96 -14.21 -0.61
CA LEU A 127 1.37 -13.95 0.77
C LEU A 127 0.68 -12.66 1.24
N ASN A 128 -0.04 -12.75 2.36
CA ASN A 128 -0.66 -11.61 3.03
C ASN A 128 0.01 -11.38 4.38
N GLY A 129 0.06 -10.13 4.82
CA GLY A 129 0.50 -9.78 6.16
C GLY A 129 -0.03 -8.41 6.57
N ASP A 130 -0.35 -8.26 7.86
CA ASP A 130 -0.80 -7.01 8.45
C ASP A 130 0.32 -6.44 9.31
N PHE A 131 0.69 -5.19 9.03
CA PHE A 131 1.80 -4.49 9.68
C PHE A 131 1.29 -3.25 10.37
N MET A 132 1.50 -3.18 11.67
CA MET A 132 1.06 -2.08 12.51
C MET A 132 1.95 -0.85 12.32
N PHE A 133 1.32 0.32 12.22
CA PHE A 133 2.02 1.60 12.24
C PHE A 133 2.48 1.93 13.67
N LEU A 134 3.74 2.33 13.80
CA LEU A 134 4.27 2.84 15.07
C LEU A 134 3.85 4.31 15.28
N LYS A 135 3.88 4.75 16.54
CA LYS A 135 3.56 6.13 16.91
C LYS A 135 4.42 7.13 16.10
N GLY A 136 3.79 8.15 15.53
CA GLY A 136 4.45 9.17 14.71
C GLY A 136 4.62 8.81 13.23
N SER A 137 4.35 7.56 12.83
CA SER A 137 4.49 7.12 11.43
C SER A 137 3.62 7.94 10.46
N PHE A 138 2.42 8.34 10.88
CA PHE A 138 1.48 9.06 10.02
C PHE A 138 1.98 10.45 9.64
N ASP A 139 2.55 11.18 10.59
CA ASP A 139 3.07 12.53 10.34
C ASP A 139 4.20 12.49 9.30
N ASP A 140 5.13 11.54 9.44
CA ASP A 140 6.23 11.36 8.50
C ASP A 140 5.73 10.93 7.10
N LEU A 141 4.80 9.98 7.03
CA LEU A 141 4.24 9.46 5.77
C LEU A 141 3.36 10.47 5.02
N LYS A 142 2.71 11.39 5.74
CA LYS A 142 1.97 12.50 5.13
C LYS A 142 2.88 13.61 4.63
N ALA A 143 4.03 13.78 5.27
CA ALA A 143 4.95 14.86 4.96
C ALA A 143 5.83 14.61 3.73
N SER A 144 6.00 13.34 3.30
CA SER A 144 6.92 13.02 2.19
C SER A 144 6.52 11.74 1.46
N PRO A 145 6.61 11.73 0.11
CA PRO A 145 6.41 10.52 -0.69
C PRO A 145 7.37 9.39 -0.32
N VAL A 146 6.95 8.15 -0.54
CA VAL A 146 7.77 6.95 -0.34
C VAL A 146 8.53 6.63 -1.63
N SER A 147 9.86 6.48 -1.55
CA SER A 147 10.71 6.13 -2.69
C SER A 147 10.98 4.63 -2.81
N LEU A 148 11.06 3.94 -1.68
CA LEU A 148 11.38 2.51 -1.62
C LEU A 148 10.68 1.85 -0.44
N ILE A 149 10.20 0.64 -0.65
CA ILE A 149 9.78 -0.27 0.40
C ILE A 149 10.72 -1.46 0.47
N ARG A 150 11.20 -1.76 1.68
CA ARG A 150 11.89 -3.01 2.00
C ARG A 150 11.00 -3.86 2.87
N ILE A 151 10.69 -5.06 2.41
CA ILE A 151 9.93 -6.06 3.16
C ILE A 151 10.91 -7.12 3.65
N LYS A 152 11.13 -7.15 4.96
CA LYS A 152 11.91 -8.19 5.64
C LYS A 152 10.94 -9.25 6.14
N SER A 153 11.01 -10.44 5.56
CA SER A 153 10.29 -11.64 5.98
C SER A 153 11.14 -12.50 6.94
N ALA A 154 10.64 -13.63 7.36
CA ALA A 154 11.36 -14.58 8.23
C ALA A 154 12.70 -15.05 7.61
N THR A 155 12.74 -15.25 6.28
CA THR A 155 13.89 -15.88 5.60
C THR A 155 14.43 -15.08 4.43
N ASP A 156 13.79 -13.95 4.07
CA ASP A 156 14.13 -13.19 2.86
C ASP A 156 13.93 -11.69 3.07
N THR A 157 14.58 -10.89 2.23
CA THR A 157 14.40 -9.44 2.20
C THR A 157 14.23 -9.00 0.75
N GLN A 158 13.14 -8.31 0.45
CA GLN A 158 12.79 -7.83 -0.88
C GLN A 158 12.65 -6.32 -0.88
N ASP A 159 13.26 -5.68 -1.87
CA ASP A 159 13.18 -4.24 -2.09
C ASP A 159 12.33 -3.95 -3.33
N TYR A 160 11.41 -3.00 -3.19
CA TYR A 160 10.58 -2.50 -4.28
C TYR A 160 10.72 -0.99 -4.36
N VAL A 161 11.27 -0.51 -5.47
CA VAL A 161 11.35 0.93 -5.76
C VAL A 161 9.97 1.39 -6.20
N PHE A 162 9.44 2.43 -5.57
CA PHE A 162 8.21 3.04 -5.98
C PHE A 162 8.45 4.01 -7.14
N LYS A 163 7.52 4.02 -8.07
CA LYS A 163 7.49 4.94 -9.20
C LYS A 163 6.53 6.08 -8.88
N LYS A 164 6.83 7.26 -9.37
CA LYS A 164 5.90 8.38 -9.29
C LYS A 164 4.55 8.03 -9.93
N GLU A 165 4.62 7.34 -11.08
CA GLU A 165 3.47 6.85 -11.83
C GLU A 165 3.87 5.60 -12.63
N PHE A 166 2.94 4.65 -12.77
CA PHE A 166 3.02 3.59 -13.76
C PHE A 166 1.63 3.13 -14.18
N THR A 167 1.50 2.65 -15.42
CA THR A 167 0.28 1.99 -15.92
C THR A 167 0.45 0.49 -15.78
N SER A 168 -0.48 -0.14 -15.06
CA SER A 168 -0.48 -1.60 -14.87
C SER A 168 -0.85 -2.32 -16.16
N GLU A 169 -0.08 -3.34 -16.53
CA GLU A 169 -0.43 -4.25 -17.61
C GLU A 169 -1.60 -5.16 -17.23
N LEU A 170 -1.72 -5.51 -15.94
CA LEU A 170 -2.79 -6.36 -15.43
C LEU A 170 -4.12 -5.61 -15.31
N MET A 171 -4.11 -4.45 -14.64
CA MET A 171 -5.34 -3.71 -14.29
C MET A 171 -5.77 -2.71 -15.36
N LYS A 172 -4.87 -2.33 -16.31
CA LYS A 172 -5.08 -1.33 -17.36
C LYS A 172 -5.37 0.08 -16.82
N GLU A 173 -4.89 0.37 -15.61
CA GLU A 173 -5.07 1.64 -14.90
C GLU A 173 -3.73 2.24 -14.50
N SER A 174 -3.68 3.56 -14.27
CA SER A 174 -2.50 4.27 -13.76
C SER A 174 -2.50 4.32 -12.24
N TYR A 175 -1.34 4.07 -11.65
CA TYR A 175 -1.09 4.07 -10.22
C TYR A 175 0.02 5.05 -9.84
N TYR A 176 -0.07 5.63 -8.64
CA TYR A 176 0.84 6.64 -8.10
C TYR A 176 1.41 6.20 -6.74
N PRO A 177 2.21 5.13 -6.68
CA PRO A 177 2.61 4.49 -5.42
C PRO A 177 3.39 5.39 -4.47
N GLU A 178 4.23 6.32 -4.97
CA GLU A 178 4.98 7.25 -4.11
C GLU A 178 4.07 8.06 -3.19
N ASN A 179 2.88 8.45 -3.66
CA ASN A 179 1.93 9.29 -2.94
C ASN A 179 0.85 8.49 -2.18
N TYR A 180 0.90 7.16 -2.20
CA TYR A 180 -0.15 6.32 -1.63
C TYR A 180 -0.53 6.72 -0.20
N PHE A 181 0.43 6.90 0.68
CA PHE A 181 0.15 7.26 2.07
C PHE A 181 -0.36 8.69 2.23
N ILE A 182 0.18 9.65 1.47
CA ILE A 182 -0.29 11.05 1.46
C ILE A 182 -1.76 11.11 1.05
N ASP A 183 -2.15 10.31 0.05
CA ASP A 183 -3.49 10.31 -0.52
C ASP A 183 -4.51 9.59 0.38
N TYR A 184 -4.11 8.48 1.03
CA TYR A 184 -5.06 7.52 1.60
C TYR A 184 -5.00 7.32 3.12
N LEU A 185 -3.95 7.76 3.86
CA LEU A 185 -3.91 7.60 5.32
C LEU A 185 -5.11 8.22 6.04
N LYS A 186 -5.62 9.34 5.55
CA LYS A 186 -6.84 9.97 6.04
C LYS A 186 -8.07 9.04 6.08
N CYS A 187 -8.07 7.99 5.25
CA CYS A 187 -9.19 7.06 5.14
C CYS A 187 -9.34 6.16 6.38
N ILE A 188 -8.27 6.02 7.16
CA ILE A 188 -8.24 5.20 8.36
C ILE A 188 -7.96 6.01 9.64
N GLU A 189 -7.82 7.32 9.52
CA GLU A 189 -7.78 8.20 10.69
C GLU A 189 -9.17 8.33 11.33
N ASN A 190 -9.20 8.48 12.63
CA ASN A 190 -10.41 8.71 13.44
C ASN A 190 -10.65 10.21 13.56
#